data_0aabcdf427ee604a6b08f504453694c7
#
_entry.id   0aabcdf427ee604a6b08f504453694c7
#
_cell.length_a   1.000
_cell.length_b   1.000
_cell.length_c   1.000
_cell.angle_alpha   90.00
_cell.angle_beta   90.00
_cell.angle_gamma   90.00
#
_symmetry.space_group_name_H-M   'P 1'
#
loop_
_entity.id
_entity.type
_entity.pdbx_description
1 polymer ?
#
loop_
_entity_poly.entity_id
_entity_poly.type
_entity_poly.pdbx_seq_one_letter_code
_entity_poly.pdbx_strand_id
1 'polypeptide(L)'
;MDAFPDFSNYGYQVTRQLGHNRAGGRVTYLATEINTQRSVAVKQFQFAQTGANWAQYQACEQEIKILRELDHPNIPRYLDSFQTASGFCMVQEYKNSDSLAILCQLTPQRTKQIAISVLEILKYLQNRVPPVIHRDLKPENILVDDRLNVSLVDFGFARIGGGEVAASSVVKGTLGFMPPEQMFNRQLTVASDLYSLGATLICLLIGIHSTEIGSLMDDTGRINFKPRLPQLTPEFLDWLQKMVEPNFKHRYPSADAALNALIPLQVVQQRNNLKPVLISVGVLTAISAIFIPLFRKSPEPQTAVYLQRVINLENFNPKTQVMLTDELESTKLRNVWSLKKNKKVYFAVSAANLPEGEYRSYCKVVNPQGLLAAQSQSYLRTTGDGLNTWCWYTFQKDDKPGNWKFEFYLEGERVAQNSFKVLP
;
A
#
# COMPACT_ATOMS: atom_id res chain seq x y z
N MET A 1 3.81 -29.72 -8.24
CA MET A 1 3.95 -28.80 -7.09
C MET A 1 5.42 -28.60 -6.92
N ASP A 2 5.95 -27.44 -7.25
CA ASP A 2 7.34 -27.14 -6.91
C ASP A 2 7.41 -27.10 -5.38
N ALA A 3 8.15 -28.06 -4.81
CA ALA A 3 8.34 -28.15 -3.37
C ALA A 3 9.06 -26.89 -2.90
N PHE A 4 8.58 -26.26 -1.83
CA PHE A 4 9.31 -25.17 -1.18
C PHE A 4 10.70 -25.67 -0.75
N PRO A 5 11.68 -24.75 -0.63
CA PRO A 5 13.00 -25.16 -0.11
C PRO A 5 12.85 -25.73 1.31
N ASP A 6 13.59 -26.80 1.58
CA ASP A 6 13.64 -27.42 2.91
C ASP A 6 14.70 -26.71 3.76
N PHE A 7 14.25 -26.05 4.81
CA PHE A 7 15.08 -25.40 5.83
C PHE A 7 14.98 -26.07 7.20
N SER A 8 14.43 -27.29 7.28
CA SER A 8 14.22 -28.01 8.54
C SER A 8 15.53 -28.26 9.32
N ASN A 9 16.63 -28.54 8.60
CA ASN A 9 17.96 -28.68 9.21
C ASN A 9 18.48 -27.40 9.89
N TYR A 10 17.89 -26.24 9.56
CA TYR A 10 18.19 -24.94 10.17
C TYR A 10 17.13 -24.51 11.19
N GLY A 11 16.13 -25.37 11.46
CA GLY A 11 15.06 -25.12 12.42
C GLY A 11 13.86 -24.36 11.86
N TYR A 12 13.69 -24.29 10.53
CA TYR A 12 12.61 -23.53 9.89
C TYR A 12 11.83 -24.41 8.90
N GLN A 13 10.49 -24.38 9.01
CA GLN A 13 9.59 -25.05 8.07
C GLN A 13 8.88 -24.01 7.21
N VAL A 14 9.14 -24.01 5.89
CA VAL A 14 8.48 -23.09 4.96
C VAL A 14 7.02 -23.46 4.78
N THR A 15 6.14 -22.47 4.88
CA THR A 15 4.69 -22.64 4.72
C THR A 15 4.17 -22.06 3.42
N ARG A 16 4.67 -20.87 3.00
CA ARG A 16 4.31 -20.24 1.73
C ARG A 16 5.35 -19.22 1.28
N GLN A 17 5.32 -18.90 -0.01
CA GLN A 17 6.09 -17.78 -0.56
C GLN A 17 5.34 -16.47 -0.31
N LEU A 18 6.06 -15.45 0.19
CA LEU A 18 5.55 -14.09 0.41
C LEU A 18 5.85 -13.16 -0.77
N GLY A 19 7.00 -13.33 -1.40
CA GLY A 19 7.41 -12.48 -2.51
C GLY A 19 8.60 -13.04 -3.27
N HIS A 20 8.79 -12.55 -4.50
CA HIS A 20 9.90 -12.93 -5.37
C HIS A 20 10.42 -11.71 -6.13
N ASN A 21 11.67 -11.38 -5.93
CA ASN A 21 12.38 -10.39 -6.76
C ASN A 21 13.27 -11.12 -7.77
N ARG A 22 12.73 -11.37 -8.97
CA ARG A 22 13.44 -12.09 -10.05
C ARG A 22 14.74 -11.39 -10.47
N ALA A 23 14.74 -10.07 -10.54
CA ALA A 23 15.91 -9.29 -10.96
C ALA A 23 17.07 -9.35 -9.94
N GLY A 24 16.75 -9.57 -8.65
CA GLY A 24 17.72 -9.64 -7.55
C GLY A 24 18.00 -11.06 -7.05
N GLY A 25 17.43 -12.10 -7.64
CA GLY A 25 17.61 -13.50 -7.18
C GLY A 25 17.18 -13.69 -5.71
N ARG A 26 16.17 -12.93 -5.25
CA ARG A 26 15.72 -12.96 -3.85
C ARG A 26 14.29 -13.46 -3.75
N VAL A 27 14.07 -14.47 -2.91
CA VAL A 27 12.75 -15.00 -2.59
C VAL A 27 12.51 -14.85 -1.09
N THR A 28 11.31 -14.39 -0.72
CA THR A 28 10.89 -14.27 0.68
C THR A 28 9.82 -15.31 0.98
N TYR A 29 10.00 -16.08 2.04
CA TYR A 29 9.08 -17.11 2.50
C TYR A 29 8.53 -16.78 3.87
N LEU A 30 7.28 -17.15 4.11
CA LEU A 30 6.75 -17.37 5.45
C LEU A 30 7.20 -18.75 5.91
N ALA A 31 7.78 -18.83 7.09
CA ALA A 31 8.17 -20.08 7.71
C ALA A 31 7.76 -20.11 9.18
N THR A 32 7.68 -21.32 9.74
CA THR A 32 7.50 -21.54 11.17
C THR A 32 8.83 -21.98 11.76
N GLU A 33 9.29 -21.30 12.80
CA GLU A 33 10.43 -21.73 13.61
C GLU A 33 10.03 -22.99 14.41
N ILE A 34 10.70 -24.12 14.17
CA ILE A 34 10.26 -25.44 14.64
C ILE A 34 10.18 -25.48 16.18
N ASN A 35 11.15 -24.90 16.87
CA ASN A 35 11.24 -24.99 18.33
C ASN A 35 10.22 -24.10 19.06
N THR A 36 9.94 -22.90 18.53
CA THR A 36 9.10 -21.91 19.21
C THR A 36 7.70 -21.82 18.61
N GLN A 37 7.46 -22.46 17.46
CA GLN A 37 6.23 -22.37 16.68
C GLN A 37 5.89 -20.93 16.24
N ARG A 38 6.87 -20.04 16.26
CA ARG A 38 6.71 -18.64 15.86
C ARG A 38 6.79 -18.50 14.34
N SER A 39 5.91 -17.67 13.76
CA SER A 39 6.01 -17.28 12.36
C SER A 39 7.17 -16.32 12.13
N VAL A 40 7.99 -16.61 11.12
CA VAL A 40 9.15 -15.80 10.70
C VAL A 40 9.13 -15.57 9.20
N ALA A 41 9.81 -14.52 8.75
CA ALA A 41 10.08 -14.29 7.33
C ALA A 41 11.52 -14.71 7.01
N VAL A 42 11.68 -15.63 6.05
CA VAL A 42 12.99 -16.08 5.56
C VAL A 42 13.24 -15.47 4.19
N LYS A 43 14.24 -14.61 4.08
CA LYS A 43 14.71 -14.05 2.80
C LYS A 43 15.87 -14.90 2.28
N GLN A 44 15.64 -15.64 1.18
CA GLN A 44 16.66 -16.41 0.51
C GLN A 44 17.28 -15.62 -0.64
N PHE A 45 18.59 -15.50 -0.63
CA PHE A 45 19.41 -14.86 -1.68
C PHE A 45 20.05 -15.95 -2.51
N GLN A 46 19.57 -16.15 -3.74
CA GLN A 46 19.98 -17.25 -4.63
C GLN A 46 21.18 -16.87 -5.50
N PHE A 47 22.38 -16.89 -4.95
CA PHE A 47 23.60 -16.48 -5.65
C PHE A 47 24.00 -17.42 -6.80
N ALA A 48 23.68 -18.72 -6.70
CA ALA A 48 24.10 -19.72 -7.67
C ALA A 48 23.38 -19.63 -9.02
N GLN A 49 22.14 -19.07 -9.06
CA GLN A 49 21.34 -18.99 -10.29
C GLN A 49 21.59 -17.73 -11.12
N THR A 50 22.21 -16.71 -10.54
CA THR A 50 22.34 -15.39 -11.18
C THR A 50 23.77 -15.00 -11.55
N GLY A 51 24.75 -15.96 -11.50
CA GLY A 51 26.16 -15.61 -11.71
C GLY A 51 26.64 -14.66 -10.60
N ALA A 52 26.66 -15.17 -9.36
CA ALA A 52 26.81 -14.44 -8.11
C ALA A 52 27.77 -13.25 -8.20
N ASN A 53 27.23 -12.04 -8.09
CA ASN A 53 28.00 -10.84 -8.01
C ASN A 53 28.30 -10.55 -6.52
N TRP A 54 29.57 -10.39 -6.17
CA TRP A 54 30.05 -9.96 -4.85
C TRP A 54 29.23 -8.79 -4.26
N ALA A 55 28.73 -7.91 -5.11
CA ALA A 55 27.87 -6.78 -4.72
C ALA A 55 26.52 -7.20 -4.10
N GLN A 56 25.96 -8.36 -4.46
CA GLN A 56 24.70 -8.85 -3.86
C GLN A 56 24.94 -9.44 -2.48
N TYR A 57 26.06 -10.13 -2.28
CA TYR A 57 26.47 -10.60 -0.95
C TYR A 57 26.71 -9.45 0.00
N GLN A 58 27.44 -8.42 -0.43
CA GLN A 58 27.68 -7.20 0.36
C GLN A 58 26.38 -6.48 0.72
N ALA A 59 25.39 -6.44 -0.19
CA ALA A 59 24.09 -5.83 0.09
C ALA A 59 23.34 -6.60 1.19
N CYS A 60 23.42 -7.93 1.18
CA CYS A 60 22.81 -8.77 2.22
C CYS A 60 23.48 -8.57 3.59
N GLU A 61 24.80 -8.57 3.64
CA GLU A 61 25.55 -8.29 4.88
C GLU A 61 25.23 -6.90 5.43
N GLN A 62 25.10 -5.92 4.55
CA GLN A 62 24.74 -4.55 4.94
C GLN A 62 23.31 -4.49 5.51
N GLU A 63 22.34 -5.20 4.90
CA GLU A 63 20.97 -5.29 5.43
C GLU A 63 20.97 -5.90 6.83
N ILE A 64 21.69 -7.00 7.02
CA ILE A 64 21.82 -7.66 8.33
C ILE A 64 22.43 -6.73 9.36
N LYS A 65 23.53 -6.06 9.02
CA LYS A 65 24.20 -5.11 9.91
C LYS A 65 23.25 -4.02 10.37
N ILE A 66 22.50 -3.43 9.44
CA ILE A 66 21.51 -2.37 9.74
C ILE A 66 20.41 -2.92 10.64
N LEU A 67 19.80 -4.05 10.30
CA LEU A 67 18.67 -4.60 11.07
C LEU A 67 19.09 -5.03 12.48
N ARG A 68 20.34 -5.47 12.70
CA ARG A 68 20.85 -5.79 14.03
C ARG A 68 20.96 -4.58 14.96
N GLU A 69 21.16 -3.40 14.39
CA GLU A 69 21.30 -2.15 15.13
C GLU A 69 19.95 -1.41 15.34
N LEU A 70 18.88 -1.86 14.66
CA LEU A 70 17.56 -1.25 14.75
C LEU A 70 16.68 -1.98 15.75
N ASP A 71 16.09 -1.22 16.67
CA ASP A 71 15.06 -1.69 17.62
C ASP A 71 13.87 -0.74 17.56
N HIS A 72 12.86 -1.14 16.81
CA HIS A 72 11.63 -0.38 16.62
C HIS A 72 10.46 -1.33 16.35
N PRO A 73 9.29 -1.17 16.99
CA PRO A 73 8.16 -2.10 16.86
C PRO A 73 7.64 -2.26 15.44
N ASN A 74 7.81 -1.24 14.62
CA ASN A 74 7.34 -1.19 13.22
C ASN A 74 8.43 -1.52 12.18
N ILE A 75 9.57 -2.04 12.63
CA ILE A 75 10.65 -2.57 11.77
C ILE A 75 10.85 -4.04 12.16
N PRO A 76 10.88 -4.99 11.20
CA PRO A 76 11.16 -6.39 11.53
C PRO A 76 12.52 -6.55 12.19
N ARG A 77 12.57 -7.21 13.33
CA ARG A 77 13.84 -7.55 13.99
C ARG A 77 14.57 -8.63 13.20
N TYR A 78 15.88 -8.48 13.06
CA TYR A 78 16.76 -9.57 12.65
C TYR A 78 16.72 -10.68 13.72
N LEU A 79 16.61 -11.95 13.29
CA LEU A 79 16.54 -13.09 14.19
C LEU A 79 17.74 -14.01 13.99
N ASP A 80 18.03 -14.42 12.73
CA ASP A 80 19.04 -15.38 12.41
C ASP A 80 19.50 -15.28 10.95
N SER A 81 20.58 -16.01 10.61
CA SER A 81 21.01 -16.22 9.22
C SER A 81 21.77 -17.52 9.06
N PHE A 82 21.63 -18.16 7.91
CA PHE A 82 22.29 -19.41 7.59
C PHE A 82 22.62 -19.51 6.11
N GLN A 83 23.58 -20.39 5.78
CA GLN A 83 23.96 -20.70 4.40
C GLN A 83 23.32 -22.00 3.93
N THR A 84 22.91 -22.04 2.68
CA THR A 84 22.41 -23.23 1.99
C THR A 84 23.26 -23.48 0.73
N ALA A 85 23.13 -24.66 0.12
CA ALA A 85 23.79 -24.96 -1.14
C ALA A 85 23.39 -24.01 -2.29
N SER A 86 22.18 -23.42 -2.22
CA SER A 86 21.64 -22.49 -3.21
C SER A 86 21.90 -21.02 -2.91
N GLY A 87 22.44 -20.68 -1.74
CA GLY A 87 22.73 -19.29 -1.36
C GLY A 87 22.66 -19.03 0.13
N PHE A 88 22.37 -17.79 0.48
CA PHE A 88 22.31 -17.31 1.87
C PHE A 88 20.87 -16.99 2.27
N CYS A 89 20.50 -17.28 3.51
CA CYS A 89 19.19 -16.99 4.08
C CYS A 89 19.32 -16.06 5.27
N MET A 90 18.47 -15.03 5.34
CA MET A 90 18.28 -14.15 6.49
C MET A 90 16.89 -14.37 7.06
N VAL A 91 16.80 -14.56 8.36
CA VAL A 91 15.56 -14.74 9.10
C VAL A 91 15.24 -13.46 9.87
N GLN A 92 14.04 -12.99 9.74
CA GLN A 92 13.54 -11.80 10.42
C GLN A 92 12.14 -12.03 10.98
N GLU A 93 11.74 -11.16 11.89
CA GLU A 93 10.38 -11.13 12.43
C GLU A 93 9.36 -11.04 11.28
N TYR A 94 8.33 -11.89 11.33
CA TYR A 94 7.21 -11.78 10.40
C TYR A 94 6.21 -10.74 10.91
N LYS A 95 5.91 -9.76 10.08
CA LYS A 95 4.81 -8.80 10.30
C LYS A 95 3.57 -9.31 9.56
N ASN A 96 2.57 -9.73 10.34
CA ASN A 96 1.30 -10.24 9.77
C ASN A 96 0.46 -9.07 9.25
N SER A 97 0.84 -8.54 8.13
CA SER A 97 0.26 -7.34 7.52
C SER A 97 0.40 -7.42 6.01
N ASP A 98 -0.51 -6.77 5.30
CA ASP A 98 -0.52 -6.73 3.86
C ASP A 98 0.32 -5.56 3.32
N SER A 99 0.95 -5.75 2.16
CA SER A 99 1.67 -4.70 1.47
C SER A 99 0.70 -3.65 0.89
N LEU A 100 1.05 -2.37 0.98
CA LEU A 100 0.29 -1.30 0.32
C LEU A 100 0.19 -1.47 -1.20
N ALA A 101 1.06 -2.26 -1.81
CA ALA A 101 1.01 -2.55 -3.25
C ALA A 101 -0.24 -3.33 -3.68
N ILE A 102 -0.87 -4.07 -2.75
CA ILE A 102 -2.11 -4.80 -3.04
C ILE A 102 -3.36 -3.97 -2.79
N LEU A 103 -3.24 -2.78 -2.18
CA LEU A 103 -4.35 -1.87 -1.92
C LEU A 103 -4.61 -1.02 -3.16
N CYS A 104 -5.79 -1.15 -3.77
CA CYS A 104 -6.12 -0.47 -5.02
C CYS A 104 -6.30 1.05 -4.84
N GLN A 105 -6.90 1.49 -3.75
CA GLN A 105 -7.09 2.92 -3.45
C GLN A 105 -7.37 3.09 -1.95
N LEU A 106 -6.72 4.06 -1.35
CA LEU A 106 -6.95 4.42 0.04
C LEU A 106 -7.71 5.75 0.15
N THR A 107 -8.56 5.88 1.16
CA THR A 107 -9.16 7.19 1.46
C THR A 107 -8.07 8.18 1.86
N PRO A 108 -8.24 9.48 1.57
CA PRO A 108 -7.27 10.50 1.96
C PRO A 108 -6.95 10.50 3.46
N GLN A 109 -7.94 10.21 4.30
CA GLN A 109 -7.77 10.12 5.76
C GLN A 109 -6.87 8.96 6.16
N ARG A 110 -7.10 7.76 5.58
CA ARG A 110 -6.23 6.59 5.81
C ARG A 110 -4.82 6.82 5.29
N THR A 111 -4.70 7.44 4.12
CA THR A 111 -3.40 7.80 3.55
C THR A 111 -2.65 8.76 4.48
N LYS A 112 -3.33 9.74 5.09
CA LYS A 112 -2.73 10.63 6.10
C LYS A 112 -2.26 9.85 7.33
N GLN A 113 -3.05 8.91 7.85
CA GLN A 113 -2.67 8.09 9.01
C GLN A 113 -1.44 7.24 8.70
N ILE A 114 -1.39 6.61 7.53
CA ILE A 114 -0.21 5.86 7.07
C ILE A 114 1.00 6.78 6.93
N ALA A 115 0.82 7.97 6.35
CA ALA A 115 1.91 8.95 6.24
C ALA A 115 2.49 9.33 7.61
N ILE A 116 1.62 9.58 8.61
CA ILE A 116 2.04 9.85 9.99
C ILE A 116 2.88 8.69 10.53
N SER A 117 2.37 7.45 10.43
CA SER A 117 3.08 6.27 10.95
C SER A 117 4.43 6.04 10.25
N VAL A 118 4.51 6.21 8.92
CA VAL A 118 5.80 6.09 8.21
C VAL A 118 6.75 7.21 8.61
N LEU A 119 6.27 8.45 8.77
CA LEU A 119 7.10 9.57 9.19
C LEU A 119 7.67 9.37 10.60
N GLU A 120 6.93 8.73 11.52
CA GLU A 120 7.45 8.36 12.84
C GLU A 120 8.59 7.32 12.72
N ILE A 121 8.46 6.33 11.85
CA ILE A 121 9.53 5.37 11.58
C ILE A 121 10.75 6.09 10.97
N LEU A 122 10.54 6.97 10.00
CA LEU A 122 11.62 7.74 9.39
C LEU A 122 12.30 8.67 10.38
N LYS A 123 11.56 9.30 11.29
CA LYS A 123 12.11 10.10 12.40
C LYS A 123 13.03 9.26 13.28
N TYR A 124 12.62 8.03 13.63
CA TYR A 124 13.50 7.11 14.36
C TYR A 124 14.77 6.80 13.58
N LEU A 125 14.70 6.48 12.27
CA LEU A 125 15.86 6.19 11.43
C LEU A 125 16.79 7.40 11.30
N GLN A 126 16.24 8.61 11.15
CA GLN A 126 16.99 9.86 11.02
C GLN A 126 17.70 10.26 12.31
N ASN A 127 17.18 9.86 13.47
CA ASN A 127 17.78 10.12 14.79
C ASN A 127 18.88 9.11 15.18
N ARG A 128 19.14 8.10 14.36
CA ARG A 128 20.29 7.22 14.54
C ARG A 128 21.60 7.99 14.29
N VAL A 129 22.68 7.58 14.92
CA VAL A 129 24.01 8.20 14.74
C VAL A 129 24.99 7.12 14.29
N PRO A 130 25.37 7.13 13.02
CA PRO A 130 24.89 7.99 11.91
C PRO A 130 23.45 7.67 11.48
N PRO A 131 22.74 8.61 10.83
CA PRO A 131 21.37 8.41 10.38
C PRO A 131 21.27 7.27 9.35
N VAL A 132 20.14 6.55 9.37
CA VAL A 132 19.84 5.51 8.39
C VAL A 132 18.87 6.04 7.34
N ILE A 133 19.21 5.89 6.06
CA ILE A 133 18.39 6.25 4.91
C ILE A 133 17.93 4.95 4.26
N HIS A 134 16.60 4.77 4.08
CA HIS A 134 16.00 3.52 3.58
C HIS A 134 16.22 3.31 2.08
N ARG A 135 16.07 4.36 1.25
CA ARG A 135 16.35 4.41 -0.19
C ARG A 135 15.41 3.64 -1.12
N ASP A 136 14.49 2.86 -0.61
CA ASP A 136 13.53 2.10 -1.43
C ASP A 136 12.12 2.11 -0.81
N LEU A 137 11.66 3.32 -0.40
CA LEU A 137 10.28 3.50 0.05
C LEU A 137 9.34 3.45 -1.15
N LYS A 138 8.42 2.51 -1.11
CA LYS A 138 7.40 2.28 -2.14
C LYS A 138 6.27 1.44 -1.55
N PRO A 139 5.11 1.33 -2.21
CA PRO A 139 3.98 0.56 -1.69
C PRO A 139 4.34 -0.88 -1.29
N GLU A 140 5.23 -1.54 -2.03
CA GLU A 140 5.65 -2.93 -1.78
C GLU A 140 6.38 -3.11 -0.44
N ASN A 141 7.07 -2.07 0.05
CA ASN A 141 7.90 -2.13 1.24
C ASN A 141 7.24 -1.53 2.49
N ILE A 142 5.98 -1.12 2.39
CA ILE A 142 5.17 -0.63 3.50
C ILE A 142 4.03 -1.64 3.72
N LEU A 143 4.04 -2.28 4.89
CA LEU A 143 2.99 -3.22 5.30
C LEU A 143 2.02 -2.51 6.23
N VAL A 144 0.74 -2.83 6.09
CA VAL A 144 -0.32 -2.25 6.92
C VAL A 144 -1.30 -3.36 7.34
N ASP A 145 -1.58 -3.44 8.63
CA ASP A 145 -2.59 -4.35 9.16
C ASP A 145 -3.99 -3.72 9.14
N ASP A 146 -4.99 -4.51 9.55
CA ASP A 146 -6.40 -4.09 9.61
C ASP A 146 -6.64 -2.91 10.56
N ARG A 147 -5.75 -2.69 11.53
CA ARG A 147 -5.81 -1.59 12.52
C ARG A 147 -5.03 -0.36 12.08
N LEU A 148 -4.53 -0.35 10.83
CA LEU A 148 -3.64 0.67 10.28
C LEU A 148 -2.28 0.78 11.00
N ASN A 149 -1.85 -0.29 11.69
CA ASN A 149 -0.46 -0.38 12.14
C ASN A 149 0.44 -0.57 10.94
N VAL A 150 1.39 0.32 10.77
CA VAL A 150 2.32 0.33 9.64
C VAL A 150 3.61 -0.35 10.03
N SER A 151 4.18 -1.17 9.15
CA SER A 151 5.54 -1.68 9.29
C SER A 151 6.34 -1.39 8.02
N LEU A 152 7.57 -0.94 8.20
CA LEU A 152 8.51 -0.69 7.10
C LEU A 152 9.45 -1.87 6.97
N VAL A 153 9.53 -2.45 5.77
CA VAL A 153 10.30 -3.67 5.48
C VAL A 153 11.30 -3.43 4.35
N ASP A 154 12.23 -4.38 4.19
CA ASP A 154 13.21 -4.43 3.10
C ASP A 154 14.27 -3.32 3.14
N PHE A 155 15.24 -3.48 4.04
CA PHE A 155 16.39 -2.61 4.23
C PHE A 155 17.58 -2.95 3.30
N GLY A 156 17.35 -3.76 2.26
CA GLY A 156 18.41 -4.24 1.34
C GLY A 156 19.12 -3.14 0.56
N PHE A 157 18.53 -1.95 0.48
CA PHE A 157 19.16 -0.76 -0.10
C PHE A 157 19.51 0.31 0.93
N ALA A 158 19.18 0.09 2.19
CA ALA A 158 19.41 1.07 3.25
C ALA A 158 20.90 1.40 3.42
N ARG A 159 21.18 2.62 3.87
CA ARG A 159 22.54 3.12 4.08
C ARG A 159 22.67 3.84 5.42
N ILE A 160 23.78 3.58 6.08
CA ILE A 160 24.17 4.29 7.30
C ILE A 160 24.97 5.55 6.88
N GLY A 161 24.51 6.71 7.34
CA GLY A 161 25.12 8.00 7.04
C GLY A 161 24.74 8.57 5.67
N GLY A 162 24.67 9.89 5.58
CA GLY A 162 24.65 10.63 4.32
C GLY A 162 26.07 10.71 3.75
N GLY A 163 26.22 10.77 2.43
CA GLY A 163 27.53 10.92 1.80
C GLY A 163 27.47 10.63 0.32
N GLU A 164 28.56 10.87 -0.39
CA GLU A 164 28.67 10.53 -1.79
C GLU A 164 28.55 9.02 -1.98
N VAL A 165 27.76 8.61 -2.97
CA VAL A 165 27.67 7.22 -3.41
C VAL A 165 28.94 6.96 -4.23
N ALA A 166 29.69 5.91 -3.91
CA ALA A 166 30.88 5.56 -4.68
C ALA A 166 30.52 5.47 -6.17
N ALA A 167 31.34 6.09 -7.03
CA ALA A 167 31.08 6.22 -8.48
C ALA A 167 30.84 4.88 -9.22
N SER A 168 31.20 3.76 -8.61
CA SER A 168 31.00 2.39 -9.12
C SER A 168 29.69 1.73 -8.66
N SER A 169 28.86 2.40 -7.83
CA SER A 169 27.64 1.79 -7.35
C SER A 169 26.53 1.90 -8.41
N VAL A 170 25.99 0.76 -8.79
CA VAL A 170 24.78 0.68 -9.62
C VAL A 170 23.66 1.48 -8.93
N VAL A 171 22.96 2.32 -9.70
CA VAL A 171 21.76 3.03 -9.20
C VAL A 171 20.75 2.00 -8.70
N LYS A 172 20.48 2.01 -7.40
CA LYS A 172 19.59 1.05 -6.74
C LYS A 172 18.34 1.78 -6.25
N GLY A 173 17.17 1.18 -6.49
CA GLY A 173 15.85 1.70 -6.12
C GLY A 173 14.84 1.50 -7.24
N THR A 174 13.61 1.90 -7.03
CA THR A 174 12.50 1.73 -7.97
C THR A 174 12.21 3.03 -8.70
N LEU A 175 12.28 3.03 -10.04
CA LEU A 175 11.99 4.20 -10.87
C LEU A 175 10.61 4.77 -10.53
N GLY A 176 10.51 6.11 -10.50
CA GLY A 176 9.30 6.83 -10.12
C GLY A 176 9.18 7.14 -8.62
N PHE A 177 9.75 6.28 -7.74
CA PHE A 177 9.85 6.54 -6.30
C PHE A 177 11.23 7.07 -5.89
N MET A 178 12.20 6.89 -6.77
CA MET A 178 13.59 7.29 -6.53
C MET A 178 13.75 8.80 -6.70
N PRO A 179 14.29 9.52 -5.69
CA PRO A 179 14.54 10.95 -5.82
C PRO A 179 15.66 11.25 -6.82
N PRO A 180 15.69 12.44 -7.45
CA PRO A 180 16.68 12.79 -8.45
C PRO A 180 18.13 12.66 -7.98
N GLU A 181 18.43 13.03 -6.73
CA GLU A 181 19.79 12.87 -6.18
C GLU A 181 20.25 11.41 -6.13
N GLN A 182 19.32 10.47 -5.92
CA GLN A 182 19.62 9.04 -5.95
C GLN A 182 19.76 8.52 -7.39
N MET A 183 18.90 8.97 -8.31
CA MET A 183 18.98 8.61 -9.74
C MET A 183 20.32 9.03 -10.37
N PHE A 184 20.81 10.18 -9.98
CA PHE A 184 22.08 10.74 -10.51
C PHE A 184 23.29 10.42 -9.62
N ASN A 185 23.16 9.47 -8.71
CA ASN A 185 24.24 9.01 -7.82
C ASN A 185 24.91 10.15 -7.03
N ARG A 186 24.12 11.16 -6.61
CA ARG A 186 24.57 12.31 -5.83
C ARG A 186 24.49 12.02 -4.33
N GLN A 187 24.94 12.97 -3.53
CA GLN A 187 24.83 12.89 -2.07
C GLN A 187 23.39 12.69 -1.61
N LEU A 188 23.16 11.61 -0.86
CA LEU A 188 21.89 11.34 -0.22
C LEU A 188 21.78 12.09 1.10
N THR A 189 20.55 12.49 1.42
CA THR A 189 20.20 13.15 2.67
C THR A 189 18.99 12.47 3.30
N VAL A 190 18.67 12.81 4.52
CA VAL A 190 17.43 12.34 5.18
C VAL A 190 16.16 12.77 4.44
N ALA A 191 16.23 13.82 3.61
CA ALA A 191 15.14 14.27 2.77
C ALA A 191 14.93 13.38 1.51
N SER A 192 15.84 12.44 1.24
CA SER A 192 15.70 11.51 0.09
C SER A 192 14.50 10.56 0.31
N ASP A 193 14.36 10.01 1.52
CA ASP A 193 13.24 9.13 1.85
C ASP A 193 11.88 9.87 1.86
N LEU A 194 11.89 11.19 2.12
CA LEU A 194 10.67 12.00 2.08
C LEU A 194 10.09 12.11 0.66
N TYR A 195 10.96 12.21 -0.36
CA TYR A 195 10.50 12.17 -1.75
C TYR A 195 9.83 10.83 -2.08
N SER A 196 10.49 9.74 -1.74
CA SER A 196 9.97 8.38 -1.99
C SER A 196 8.66 8.14 -1.27
N LEU A 197 8.52 8.62 -0.01
CA LEU A 197 7.26 8.59 0.71
C LEU A 197 6.19 9.43 0.02
N GLY A 198 6.49 10.67 -0.37
CA GLY A 198 5.56 11.54 -1.09
C GLY A 198 5.03 10.90 -2.38
N ALA A 199 5.93 10.32 -3.20
CA ALA A 199 5.56 9.59 -4.41
C ALA A 199 4.67 8.37 -4.10
N THR A 200 4.98 7.63 -3.02
CA THR A 200 4.17 6.51 -2.54
C THR A 200 2.74 6.95 -2.17
N LEU A 201 2.60 8.03 -1.39
CA LEU A 201 1.30 8.56 -0.99
C LEU A 201 0.48 9.06 -2.18
N ILE A 202 1.12 9.71 -3.15
CA ILE A 202 0.48 10.15 -4.41
C ILE A 202 -0.04 8.94 -5.19
N CYS A 203 0.78 7.89 -5.34
CA CYS A 203 0.41 6.65 -5.99
C CYS A 203 -0.87 6.04 -5.36
N LEU A 204 -0.91 5.95 -4.03
CA LEU A 204 -2.04 5.42 -3.26
C LEU A 204 -3.30 6.29 -3.37
N LEU A 205 -3.16 7.61 -3.32
CA LEU A 205 -4.28 8.55 -3.41
C LEU A 205 -4.93 8.55 -4.80
N ILE A 206 -4.13 8.43 -5.85
CA ILE A 206 -4.64 8.33 -7.23
C ILE A 206 -5.19 6.93 -7.52
N GLY A 207 -4.69 5.90 -6.81
CA GLY A 207 -5.07 4.51 -7.04
C GLY A 207 -4.43 3.91 -8.29
N ILE A 208 -3.20 4.29 -8.61
CA ILE A 208 -2.41 3.72 -9.71
C ILE A 208 -1.45 2.63 -9.19
N HIS A 209 -1.09 1.72 -10.08
CA HIS A 209 -0.07 0.72 -9.75
C HIS A 209 1.32 1.37 -9.62
N SER A 210 2.19 0.82 -8.77
CA SER A 210 3.55 1.36 -8.53
C SER A 210 4.38 1.52 -9.81
N THR A 211 4.20 0.64 -10.80
CA THR A 211 4.86 0.72 -12.11
C THR A 211 4.41 1.91 -12.97
N GLU A 212 3.29 2.55 -12.63
CA GLU A 212 2.69 3.63 -13.42
C GLU A 212 3.04 5.03 -12.89
N ILE A 213 3.67 5.13 -11.73
CA ILE A 213 4.02 6.43 -11.12
C ILE A 213 4.89 7.28 -12.03
N GLY A 214 5.76 6.65 -12.83
CA GLY A 214 6.60 7.34 -13.82
C GLY A 214 5.81 8.09 -14.90
N SER A 215 4.56 7.67 -15.20
CA SER A 215 3.69 8.35 -16.17
C SER A 215 3.16 9.70 -15.69
N LEU A 216 3.29 9.99 -14.39
CA LEU A 216 2.94 11.30 -13.81
C LEU A 216 4.09 12.30 -13.87
N MET A 217 5.29 11.89 -14.25
CA MET A 217 6.46 12.78 -14.32
C MET A 217 6.38 13.62 -15.60
N ASP A 218 6.59 14.92 -15.45
CA ASP A 218 6.76 15.83 -16.57
C ASP A 218 8.22 15.89 -17.06
N ASP A 219 8.45 16.62 -18.13
CA ASP A 219 9.79 16.78 -18.75
C ASP A 219 10.81 17.45 -17.80
N THR A 220 10.35 18.08 -16.72
CA THR A 220 11.21 18.68 -15.67
C THR A 220 11.49 17.71 -14.52
N GLY A 221 10.97 16.49 -14.57
CA GLY A 221 11.10 15.48 -13.52
C GLY A 221 10.20 15.73 -12.30
N ARG A 222 9.17 16.58 -12.42
CA ARG A 222 8.17 16.81 -11.38
C ARG A 222 7.00 15.86 -11.54
N ILE A 223 6.46 15.38 -10.42
CA ILE A 223 5.24 14.54 -10.42
C ILE A 223 4.03 15.48 -10.53
N ASN A 224 3.29 15.39 -11.64
CA ASN A 224 2.07 16.16 -11.89
C ASN A 224 0.84 15.37 -11.43
N PHE A 225 0.40 15.60 -10.19
CA PHE A 225 -0.68 14.83 -9.55
C PHE A 225 -1.89 15.69 -9.15
N LYS A 226 -1.73 17.00 -8.93
CA LYS A 226 -2.79 17.87 -8.39
C LYS A 226 -4.10 17.81 -9.19
N PRO A 227 -4.09 17.82 -10.53
CA PRO A 227 -5.33 17.74 -11.31
C PRO A 227 -6.14 16.44 -11.10
N ARG A 228 -5.47 15.37 -10.66
CA ARG A 228 -6.11 14.06 -10.41
C ARG A 228 -6.71 13.93 -9.00
N LEU A 229 -6.47 14.91 -8.12
CA LEU A 229 -6.90 14.89 -6.72
C LEU A 229 -7.67 16.16 -6.31
N PRO A 230 -8.70 16.58 -7.09
CA PRO A 230 -9.42 17.83 -6.86
C PRO A 230 -10.21 17.85 -5.54
N GLN A 231 -10.44 16.69 -4.91
CA GLN A 231 -11.14 16.54 -3.64
C GLN A 231 -10.29 16.91 -2.43
N LEU A 232 -8.96 16.98 -2.59
CA LEU A 232 -8.05 17.27 -1.49
C LEU A 232 -8.00 18.78 -1.20
N THR A 233 -7.66 19.13 0.05
CA THR A 233 -7.43 20.52 0.41
C THR A 233 -6.17 21.07 -0.25
N PRO A 234 -6.11 22.36 -0.58
CA PRO A 234 -4.90 23.00 -1.11
C PRO A 234 -3.67 22.77 -0.22
N GLU A 235 -3.85 22.89 1.10
CA GLU A 235 -2.79 22.75 2.09
C GLU A 235 -2.19 21.34 2.09
N PHE A 236 -3.02 20.30 1.93
CA PHE A 236 -2.52 18.92 1.84
C PHE A 236 -1.87 18.64 0.48
N LEU A 237 -2.40 19.20 -0.61
CA LEU A 237 -1.75 19.16 -1.94
C LEU A 237 -0.38 19.84 -1.92
N ASP A 238 -0.23 20.97 -1.26
CA ASP A 238 1.04 21.69 -1.14
C ASP A 238 2.02 20.96 -0.23
N TRP A 239 1.54 20.30 0.84
CA TRP A 239 2.35 19.40 1.65
C TRP A 239 2.92 18.23 0.80
N LEU A 240 2.08 17.54 0.03
CA LEU A 240 2.52 16.49 -0.90
C LEU A 240 3.51 17.01 -1.94
N GLN A 241 3.23 18.18 -2.52
CA GLN A 241 4.13 18.81 -3.51
C GLN A 241 5.50 19.07 -2.90
N LYS A 242 5.56 19.56 -1.68
CA LYS A 242 6.81 19.82 -0.97
C LYS A 242 7.57 18.52 -0.65
N MET A 243 6.88 17.42 -0.37
CA MET A 243 7.51 16.10 -0.20
C MET A 243 8.25 15.65 -1.47
N VAL A 244 7.64 15.82 -2.64
CA VAL A 244 8.17 15.36 -3.94
C VAL A 244 8.93 16.44 -4.73
N GLU A 245 9.37 17.52 -4.07
CA GLU A 245 10.17 18.55 -4.73
C GLU A 245 11.48 17.95 -5.26
N PRO A 246 11.81 18.10 -6.56
CA PRO A 246 13.02 17.52 -7.13
C PRO A 246 14.30 17.97 -6.42
N ASN A 247 14.41 19.25 -6.05
CA ASN A 247 15.52 19.74 -5.26
C ASN A 247 15.30 19.45 -3.77
N PHE A 248 16.11 18.57 -3.18
CA PHE A 248 15.99 18.18 -1.78
C PHE A 248 16.06 19.35 -0.78
N LYS A 249 16.73 20.48 -1.16
CA LYS A 249 16.82 21.69 -0.31
C LYS A 249 15.45 22.40 -0.15
N HIS A 250 14.51 22.15 -1.07
CA HIS A 250 13.17 22.73 -1.03
C HIS A 250 12.15 21.79 -0.36
N ARG A 251 12.53 20.54 -0.07
CA ARG A 251 11.72 19.60 0.71
C ARG A 251 11.68 19.98 2.19
N TYR A 252 10.97 19.19 2.98
CA TYR A 252 11.13 19.25 4.43
C TYR A 252 12.54 18.80 4.81
N PRO A 253 13.19 19.46 5.80
CA PRO A 253 14.56 19.11 6.17
C PRO A 253 14.67 17.79 6.92
N SER A 254 13.57 17.30 7.51
CA SER A 254 13.50 16.04 8.27
C SER A 254 12.09 15.44 8.27
N ALA A 255 11.99 14.18 8.66
CA ALA A 255 10.70 13.52 8.88
C ALA A 255 9.89 14.21 9.97
N ASP A 256 10.54 14.67 11.03
CA ASP A 256 9.89 15.42 12.12
C ASP A 256 9.26 16.73 11.61
N ALA A 257 9.98 17.48 10.77
CA ALA A 257 9.44 18.71 10.17
C ALA A 257 8.24 18.42 9.25
N ALA A 258 8.29 17.35 8.46
CA ALA A 258 7.20 16.93 7.58
C ALA A 258 5.98 16.46 8.40
N LEU A 259 6.21 15.72 9.49
CA LEU A 259 5.19 15.23 10.40
C LEU A 259 4.45 16.36 11.10
N ASN A 260 5.19 17.30 11.70
CA ASN A 260 4.62 18.45 12.39
C ASN A 260 3.80 19.33 11.45
N ALA A 261 4.19 19.44 10.18
CA ALA A 261 3.41 20.14 9.16
C ALA A 261 2.14 19.36 8.75
N LEU A 262 2.17 18.00 8.76
CA LEU A 262 1.06 17.15 8.34
C LEU A 262 -0.06 17.05 9.39
N ILE A 263 0.29 16.93 10.67
CA ILE A 263 -0.65 16.64 11.75
C ILE A 263 -1.87 17.58 11.74
N PRO A 264 -1.73 18.93 11.66
CA PRO A 264 -2.87 19.85 11.72
C PRO A 264 -3.71 19.90 10.45
N LEU A 265 -3.23 19.35 9.31
CA LEU A 265 -3.89 19.53 8.03
C LEU A 265 -5.20 18.74 7.95
N GLN A 266 -6.23 19.36 7.43
CA GLN A 266 -7.39 18.66 6.88
C GLN A 266 -7.03 18.15 5.48
N VAL A 267 -7.50 16.94 5.13
CA VAL A 267 -7.09 16.29 3.87
C VAL A 267 -8.13 16.41 2.76
N VAL A 268 -9.41 16.58 3.11
CA VAL A 268 -10.52 16.68 2.15
C VAL A 268 -11.24 18.00 2.34
N GLN A 269 -11.59 18.63 1.23
CA GLN A 269 -12.39 19.84 1.22
C GLN A 269 -13.78 19.55 1.80
N GLN A 270 -14.19 20.25 2.84
CA GLN A 270 -15.58 20.21 3.30
C GLN A 270 -16.44 20.89 2.22
N ARG A 271 -17.28 20.13 1.54
CA ARG A 271 -18.35 20.72 0.73
C ARG A 271 -19.32 21.43 1.69
N ASN A 272 -19.18 22.73 1.80
CA ASN A 272 -20.21 23.54 2.41
C ASN A 272 -21.44 23.47 1.48
N ASN A 273 -22.36 22.57 1.74
CA ASN A 273 -23.70 22.58 1.17
C ASN A 273 -24.53 23.69 1.84
N LEU A 274 -24.01 24.90 1.84
CA LEU A 274 -24.84 26.07 2.08
C LEU A 274 -25.64 26.30 0.79
N LYS A 275 -26.80 25.66 0.69
CA LYS A 275 -27.84 26.14 -0.20
C LYS A 275 -28.11 27.59 0.25
N PRO A 276 -28.07 28.61 -0.64
CA PRO A 276 -28.50 29.94 -0.26
C PRO A 276 -29.99 29.83 0.09
N VAL A 277 -30.29 29.88 1.37
CA VAL A 277 -31.65 30.14 1.83
C VAL A 277 -31.91 31.62 1.47
N LEU A 278 -32.65 31.82 0.39
CA LEU A 278 -33.26 33.10 0.08
C LEU A 278 -34.21 33.43 1.23
N ILE A 279 -33.73 34.20 2.23
CA ILE A 279 -34.58 34.82 3.25
C ILE A 279 -35.27 35.98 2.57
N SER A 280 -36.51 35.73 2.13
CA SER A 280 -37.44 36.80 1.82
C SER A 280 -37.73 37.56 3.13
N VAL A 281 -37.26 38.80 3.19
CA VAL A 281 -37.55 39.74 4.28
C VAL A 281 -39.03 40.09 4.23
N GLY A 282 -39.83 39.45 5.09
CA GLY A 282 -41.17 39.85 5.45
C GLY A 282 -41.10 40.53 6.81
N VAL A 283 -41.30 41.84 6.79
CA VAL A 283 -41.49 42.69 7.97
C VAL A 283 -42.73 42.25 8.72
N LEU A 284 -42.64 41.96 10.02
CA LEU A 284 -43.72 42.24 10.99
C LEU A 284 -43.21 42.25 12.45
N THR A 285 -43.50 43.29 13.07
CA THR A 285 -43.36 43.88 14.39
C THR A 285 -43.60 42.99 15.61
N ALA A 286 -42.74 43.22 16.61
CA ALA A 286 -42.94 43.31 18.07
C ALA A 286 -43.83 42.27 18.78
N ILE A 287 -43.32 41.69 19.85
CA ILE A 287 -43.77 41.78 21.25
C ILE A 287 -42.68 41.23 22.19
N SER A 288 -42.44 42.02 23.24
CA SER A 288 -41.56 41.78 24.38
C SER A 288 -42.05 40.66 25.28
N ALA A 289 -41.12 39.89 25.91
CA ALA A 289 -41.13 39.65 27.37
C ALA A 289 -40.07 38.57 27.73
N ILE A 290 -39.05 38.97 28.46
CA ILE A 290 -38.59 38.48 29.76
C ILE A 290 -38.63 36.92 29.93
N PHE A 291 -37.46 36.29 30.08
CA PHE A 291 -37.13 35.38 31.19
C PHE A 291 -35.65 34.94 31.18
N ILE A 292 -34.93 35.37 32.13
CA ILE A 292 -33.91 34.90 33.07
C ILE A 292 -33.08 33.62 32.69
N PRO A 293 -31.75 33.63 32.96
CA PRO A 293 -30.78 32.68 32.51
C PRO A 293 -30.76 31.42 33.37
N LEU A 294 -30.78 30.28 32.73
CA LEU A 294 -30.40 29.04 33.35
C LEU A 294 -29.06 28.55 32.76
N PHE A 295 -28.08 28.55 33.63
CA PHE A 295 -26.78 27.89 33.42
C PHE A 295 -26.98 26.53 32.83
N ARG A 296 -26.53 26.32 31.60
CA ARG A 296 -26.22 24.99 31.06
C ARG A 296 -24.71 24.90 30.80
N LYS A 297 -24.08 24.03 31.59
CA LYS A 297 -22.74 23.52 31.37
C LYS A 297 -22.55 23.20 29.91
N SER A 298 -21.46 23.68 29.34
CA SER A 298 -20.90 23.21 28.08
C SER A 298 -20.69 21.70 28.16
N PRO A 299 -21.14 20.90 27.19
CA PRO A 299 -20.72 19.52 27.16
C PRO A 299 -19.22 19.50 26.80
N GLU A 300 -18.47 18.77 27.61
CA GLU A 300 -17.11 18.34 27.31
C GLU A 300 -17.07 17.68 25.93
N PRO A 301 -15.96 17.83 25.18
CA PRO A 301 -15.83 17.13 23.92
C PRO A 301 -15.80 15.63 24.23
N GLN A 302 -16.89 14.95 23.95
CA GLN A 302 -16.91 13.50 23.91
C GLN A 302 -15.90 13.08 22.85
N THR A 303 -14.82 12.48 23.30
CA THR A 303 -13.93 11.65 22.49
C THR A 303 -14.83 10.69 21.74
N ALA A 304 -15.02 10.92 20.46
CA ALA A 304 -15.72 10.00 19.58
C ALA A 304 -14.87 8.70 19.54
N VAL A 305 -15.21 7.76 20.38
CA VAL A 305 -14.79 6.38 20.23
C VAL A 305 -15.49 5.91 18.97
N TYR A 306 -14.78 5.92 17.86
CA TYR A 306 -15.16 5.17 16.67
C TYR A 306 -15.13 3.69 17.05
N LEU A 307 -16.23 3.22 17.59
CA LEU A 307 -16.54 1.79 17.61
C LEU A 307 -16.54 1.33 16.15
N GLN A 308 -15.48 0.65 15.77
CA GLN A 308 -15.43 -0.16 14.57
C GLN A 308 -16.57 -1.18 14.71
N ARG A 309 -17.72 -0.88 14.10
CA ARG A 309 -18.76 -1.89 13.92
C ARG A 309 -18.17 -2.91 12.97
N VAL A 310 -17.73 -4.03 13.50
CA VAL A 310 -17.55 -5.25 12.70
C VAL A 310 -18.95 -5.58 12.17
N ILE A 311 -19.16 -5.31 10.89
CA ILE A 311 -20.44 -5.63 10.24
C ILE A 311 -20.41 -7.14 10.05
N ASN A 312 -21.18 -7.85 10.86
CA ASN A 312 -21.33 -9.30 10.73
C ASN A 312 -22.27 -9.58 9.55
N LEU A 313 -21.72 -10.14 8.47
CA LEU A 313 -22.48 -10.49 7.27
C LEU A 313 -23.26 -11.82 7.43
N GLU A 314 -23.09 -12.57 8.53
CA GLU A 314 -23.78 -13.87 8.75
C GLU A 314 -25.31 -13.78 8.65
N ASN A 315 -25.89 -12.61 8.95
CA ASN A 315 -27.34 -12.35 8.84
C ASN A 315 -27.71 -11.60 7.55
N PHE A 316 -26.73 -11.38 6.65
CA PHE A 316 -26.93 -10.59 5.45
C PHE A 316 -26.67 -11.45 4.22
N ASN A 317 -27.68 -11.57 3.37
CA ASN A 317 -27.54 -12.24 2.07
C ASN A 317 -27.58 -11.16 0.95
N PRO A 318 -26.45 -10.51 0.64
CA PRO A 318 -26.42 -9.48 -0.38
C PRO A 318 -26.75 -10.09 -1.73
N LYS A 319 -27.70 -9.50 -2.45
CA LYS A 319 -27.95 -9.85 -3.85
C LYS A 319 -26.80 -9.35 -4.68
N THR A 320 -25.90 -10.25 -5.10
CA THR A 320 -24.73 -9.91 -5.89
C THR A 320 -24.89 -10.35 -7.34
N GLN A 321 -24.42 -9.51 -8.26
CA GLN A 321 -24.29 -9.84 -9.68
C GLN A 321 -22.83 -9.59 -10.09
N VAL A 322 -22.28 -10.51 -10.88
CA VAL A 322 -20.97 -10.34 -11.51
C VAL A 322 -21.15 -10.34 -13.02
N MET A 323 -20.77 -9.25 -13.64
CA MET A 323 -20.73 -9.13 -15.10
C MET A 323 -19.28 -9.17 -15.56
N LEU A 324 -19.03 -9.86 -16.66
CA LEU A 324 -17.72 -9.99 -17.27
C LEU A 324 -17.72 -9.25 -18.60
N THR A 325 -16.80 -8.31 -18.77
CA THR A 325 -16.69 -7.46 -19.95
C THR A 325 -15.25 -7.33 -20.43
N ASP A 326 -15.03 -6.95 -21.68
CA ASP A 326 -13.70 -6.68 -22.24
C ASP A 326 -13.29 -5.20 -22.17
N GLU A 327 -14.23 -4.32 -21.83
CA GLU A 327 -14.01 -2.88 -21.66
C GLU A 327 -14.66 -2.39 -20.38
N LEU A 328 -14.08 -1.39 -19.75
CA LEU A 328 -14.66 -0.71 -18.60
C LEU A 328 -15.97 -0.04 -19.03
N GLU A 329 -17.03 -0.22 -18.24
CA GLU A 329 -18.39 0.30 -18.50
C GLU A 329 -19.15 -0.34 -19.66
N SER A 330 -18.62 -1.39 -20.28
CA SER A 330 -19.35 -2.13 -21.32
C SER A 330 -20.50 -2.94 -20.71
N THR A 331 -21.68 -2.86 -21.33
CA THR A 331 -22.84 -3.70 -20.97
C THR A 331 -22.86 -5.03 -21.70
N LYS A 332 -21.90 -5.28 -22.59
CA LYS A 332 -21.79 -6.52 -23.35
C LYS A 332 -21.18 -7.62 -22.51
N LEU A 333 -21.99 -8.56 -22.09
CA LEU A 333 -21.55 -9.75 -21.36
C LEU A 333 -20.74 -10.67 -22.27
N ARG A 334 -19.62 -11.18 -21.75
CA ARG A 334 -18.82 -12.22 -22.39
C ARG A 334 -18.47 -13.31 -21.39
N ASN A 335 -18.57 -14.56 -21.82
CA ASN A 335 -18.15 -15.72 -21.04
C ASN A 335 -16.93 -16.43 -21.67
N VAL A 336 -16.42 -15.92 -22.78
CA VAL A 336 -15.30 -16.52 -23.53
C VAL A 336 -14.32 -15.42 -23.93
N TRP A 337 -13.05 -15.62 -23.58
CA TRP A 337 -11.91 -14.78 -23.92
C TRP A 337 -10.91 -15.53 -24.79
N SER A 338 -10.05 -14.82 -25.49
CA SER A 338 -8.94 -15.40 -26.25
C SER A 338 -7.64 -14.70 -25.84
N LEU A 339 -6.62 -15.45 -25.49
CA LEU A 339 -5.29 -14.94 -25.12
C LEU A 339 -4.66 -14.11 -26.24
N LYS A 340 -5.01 -14.40 -27.51
CA LYS A 340 -4.50 -13.66 -28.68
C LYS A 340 -5.18 -12.31 -28.90
N LYS A 341 -6.47 -12.21 -28.56
CA LYS A 341 -7.31 -11.03 -28.89
C LYS A 341 -7.55 -10.13 -27.68
N ASN A 342 -7.74 -10.71 -26.51
CA ASN A 342 -8.15 -9.97 -25.31
C ASN A 342 -6.99 -9.91 -24.33
N LYS A 343 -6.50 -8.71 -24.07
CA LYS A 343 -5.42 -8.50 -23.08
C LYS A 343 -5.92 -8.43 -21.65
N LYS A 344 -7.18 -8.03 -21.46
CA LYS A 344 -7.80 -7.81 -20.15
C LYS A 344 -9.20 -8.40 -20.08
N VAL A 345 -9.61 -8.77 -18.88
CA VAL A 345 -10.99 -9.07 -18.49
C VAL A 345 -11.36 -8.20 -17.30
N TYR A 346 -12.54 -7.58 -17.37
CA TYR A 346 -13.08 -6.77 -16.29
C TYR A 346 -14.24 -7.51 -15.61
N PHE A 347 -14.29 -7.41 -14.31
CA PHE A 347 -15.31 -8.00 -13.46
C PHE A 347 -16.07 -6.87 -12.78
N ALA A 348 -17.25 -6.54 -13.27
CA ALA A 348 -18.15 -5.62 -12.60
C ALA A 348 -18.94 -6.39 -11.54
N VAL A 349 -18.89 -5.95 -10.32
CA VAL A 349 -19.61 -6.54 -9.19
C VAL A 349 -20.59 -5.52 -8.65
N SER A 350 -21.86 -5.87 -8.67
CA SER A 350 -22.93 -5.12 -8.02
C SER A 350 -23.43 -5.90 -6.81
N ALA A 351 -23.50 -5.29 -5.64
CA ALA A 351 -24.07 -5.87 -4.44
C ALA A 351 -25.14 -4.93 -3.89
N ALA A 352 -26.39 -5.41 -3.83
CA ALA A 352 -27.50 -4.66 -3.28
C ALA A 352 -27.80 -5.10 -1.83
N ASN A 353 -28.55 -4.28 -1.09
CA ASN A 353 -28.97 -4.55 0.28
C ASN A 353 -27.80 -4.67 1.27
N LEU A 354 -26.75 -3.89 1.09
CA LEU A 354 -25.69 -3.76 2.07
C LEU A 354 -26.00 -2.62 3.03
N PRO A 355 -25.82 -2.79 4.35
CA PRO A 355 -25.90 -1.70 5.30
C PRO A 355 -24.96 -0.56 4.97
N GLU A 356 -25.29 0.66 5.41
CA GLU A 356 -24.35 1.78 5.31
C GLU A 356 -23.09 1.46 6.09
N GLY A 357 -21.93 1.62 5.43
CA GLY A 357 -20.64 1.32 6.05
C GLY A 357 -19.51 1.23 5.05
N GLU A 358 -18.34 0.94 5.58
CA GLU A 358 -17.12 0.67 4.81
C GLU A 358 -16.79 -0.82 4.92
N TYR A 359 -16.60 -1.47 3.77
CA TYR A 359 -16.39 -2.90 3.66
C TYR A 359 -15.02 -3.20 3.06
N ARG A 360 -14.29 -4.11 3.67
CA ARG A 360 -13.08 -4.68 3.09
C ARG A 360 -13.47 -5.69 2.01
N SER A 361 -12.99 -5.48 0.79
CA SER A 361 -13.29 -6.37 -0.34
C SER A 361 -12.03 -6.98 -0.92
N TYR A 362 -12.17 -8.19 -1.47
CA TYR A 362 -11.12 -8.91 -2.19
C TYR A 362 -11.66 -9.41 -3.51
N CYS A 363 -10.86 -9.23 -4.57
CA CYS A 363 -11.06 -9.90 -5.83
C CYS A 363 -9.98 -10.97 -6.02
N LYS A 364 -10.36 -12.19 -6.32
CA LYS A 364 -9.43 -13.27 -6.65
C LYS A 364 -9.71 -13.80 -8.04
N VAL A 365 -8.66 -14.00 -8.80
CA VAL A 365 -8.70 -14.68 -10.09
C VAL A 365 -7.91 -15.97 -9.99
N VAL A 366 -8.57 -17.08 -10.29
CA VAL A 366 -8.00 -18.43 -10.16
C VAL A 366 -7.88 -19.04 -11.55
N ASN A 367 -6.70 -19.54 -11.88
CA ASN A 367 -6.41 -20.13 -13.16
C ASN A 367 -6.99 -21.55 -13.32
N PRO A 368 -6.92 -22.17 -14.52
CA PRO A 368 -7.48 -23.51 -14.75
C PRO A 368 -6.85 -24.64 -13.91
N GLN A 369 -5.67 -24.41 -13.33
CA GLN A 369 -4.99 -25.36 -12.44
C GLN A 369 -5.43 -25.19 -10.97
N GLY A 370 -6.34 -24.27 -10.67
CA GLY A 370 -6.78 -23.99 -9.31
C GLY A 370 -5.82 -23.08 -8.52
N LEU A 371 -4.82 -22.50 -9.18
CA LEU A 371 -3.85 -21.62 -8.56
C LEU A 371 -4.32 -20.15 -8.62
N LEU A 372 -4.01 -19.38 -7.58
CA LEU A 372 -4.28 -17.94 -7.54
C LEU A 372 -3.42 -17.22 -8.59
N ALA A 373 -4.06 -16.67 -9.62
CA ALA A 373 -3.39 -15.91 -10.67
C ALA A 373 -3.26 -14.43 -10.29
N ALA A 374 -4.27 -13.88 -9.62
CA ALA A 374 -4.24 -12.51 -9.10
C ALA A 374 -5.17 -12.36 -7.90
N GLN A 375 -4.82 -11.42 -7.03
CA GLN A 375 -5.67 -10.97 -5.94
C GLN A 375 -5.52 -9.46 -5.81
N SER A 376 -6.64 -8.77 -5.61
CA SER A 376 -6.66 -7.36 -5.24
C SER A 376 -7.56 -7.17 -4.03
N GLN A 377 -7.25 -6.16 -3.21
CA GLN A 377 -8.04 -5.76 -2.05
C GLN A 377 -8.39 -4.29 -2.18
N SER A 378 -9.60 -3.93 -1.76
CA SER A 378 -10.04 -2.54 -1.66
C SER A 378 -11.02 -2.36 -0.51
N TYR A 379 -11.20 -1.11 -0.10
CA TYR A 379 -12.24 -0.74 0.85
C TYR A 379 -13.33 -0.02 0.08
N LEU A 380 -14.56 -0.52 0.21
CA LEU A 380 -15.72 -0.02 -0.51
C LEU A 380 -16.70 0.58 0.48
N ARG A 381 -17.20 1.77 0.18
CA ARG A 381 -18.18 2.46 1.01
C ARG A 381 -19.55 2.42 0.34
N THR A 382 -20.58 2.06 1.11
CA THR A 382 -21.97 2.14 0.69
C THR A 382 -22.75 3.09 1.60
N THR A 383 -23.73 3.76 1.00
CA THR A 383 -24.71 4.64 1.70
C THR A 383 -26.01 3.92 2.02
N GLY A 384 -26.06 2.57 1.91
CA GLY A 384 -27.23 1.75 2.16
C GLY A 384 -27.94 1.21 0.92
N ASP A 385 -27.69 1.81 -0.26
CA ASP A 385 -28.34 1.37 -1.52
C ASP A 385 -27.63 0.19 -2.20
N GLY A 386 -26.49 -0.22 -1.66
CA GLY A 386 -25.62 -1.21 -2.24
C GLY A 386 -24.29 -0.61 -2.73
N LEU A 387 -23.49 -1.43 -3.40
CA LEU A 387 -22.23 -1.00 -3.98
C LEU A 387 -22.05 -1.52 -5.42
N ASN A 388 -21.31 -0.76 -6.21
CA ASN A 388 -20.81 -1.19 -7.50
C ASN A 388 -19.29 -1.03 -7.50
N THR A 389 -18.59 -2.05 -7.96
CA THR A 389 -17.12 -2.04 -8.02
C THR A 389 -16.62 -2.82 -9.22
N TRP A 390 -15.36 -2.61 -9.54
CA TRP A 390 -14.70 -3.25 -10.67
C TRP A 390 -13.39 -3.86 -10.24
N CYS A 391 -13.13 -5.06 -10.73
CA CYS A 391 -11.81 -5.69 -10.69
C CYS A 391 -11.42 -6.05 -12.13
N TRP A 392 -10.14 -6.25 -12.38
CA TRP A 392 -9.68 -6.69 -13.70
C TRP A 392 -8.50 -7.63 -13.58
N TYR A 393 -8.30 -8.41 -14.62
CA TYR A 393 -7.12 -9.23 -14.80
C TYR A 393 -6.51 -8.98 -16.17
N THR A 394 -5.18 -8.81 -16.22
CA THR A 394 -4.43 -8.69 -17.47
C THR A 394 -3.73 -9.99 -17.74
N PHE A 395 -4.08 -10.66 -18.84
CA PHE A 395 -3.49 -11.94 -19.21
C PHE A 395 -1.98 -11.82 -19.46
N GLN A 396 -1.23 -12.74 -18.90
CA GLN A 396 0.22 -12.85 -19.02
C GLN A 396 0.59 -13.84 -20.11
N LYS A 397 1.86 -13.84 -20.58
CA LYS A 397 2.34 -14.75 -21.62
C LYS A 397 2.25 -16.23 -21.22
N ASP A 398 2.36 -16.50 -19.93
CA ASP A 398 2.40 -17.88 -19.39
C ASP A 398 1.01 -18.37 -18.97
N ASP A 399 -0.02 -17.56 -19.16
CA ASP A 399 -1.39 -17.95 -18.87
C ASP A 399 -1.88 -19.02 -19.80
N LYS A 400 -2.50 -20.06 -19.22
CA LYS A 400 -2.97 -21.22 -20.00
C LYS A 400 -4.45 -21.07 -20.33
N PRO A 401 -4.85 -21.52 -21.51
CA PRO A 401 -6.28 -21.61 -21.85
C PRO A 401 -6.97 -22.61 -20.93
N GLY A 402 -8.28 -22.43 -20.73
CA GLY A 402 -9.08 -23.28 -19.86
C GLY A 402 -10.19 -22.51 -19.13
N ASN A 403 -10.75 -23.12 -18.11
CA ASN A 403 -11.80 -22.51 -17.29
C ASN A 403 -11.15 -21.74 -16.12
N TRP A 404 -11.35 -20.46 -16.13
CA TRP A 404 -10.89 -19.55 -15.09
C TRP A 404 -12.05 -19.22 -14.16
N LYS A 405 -11.74 -18.85 -12.90
CA LYS A 405 -12.72 -18.43 -11.89
C LYS A 405 -12.40 -17.03 -11.40
N PHE A 406 -13.43 -16.27 -11.17
CA PHE A 406 -13.39 -15.02 -10.44
C PHE A 406 -14.20 -15.17 -9.16
N GLU A 407 -13.65 -14.71 -8.05
CA GLU A 407 -14.28 -14.73 -6.73
C GLU A 407 -14.19 -13.34 -6.11
N PHE A 408 -15.30 -12.89 -5.51
CA PHE A 408 -15.37 -11.62 -4.83
C PHE A 408 -15.81 -11.83 -3.37
N TYR A 409 -15.10 -11.19 -2.48
CA TYR A 409 -15.27 -11.31 -1.04
C TYR A 409 -15.55 -9.94 -0.42
N LEU A 410 -16.42 -9.90 0.60
CA LEU A 410 -16.63 -8.76 1.49
C LEU A 410 -16.42 -9.24 2.94
N GLU A 411 -15.64 -8.51 3.71
CA GLU A 411 -15.29 -8.82 5.11
C GLU A 411 -14.80 -10.27 5.33
N GLY A 412 -14.18 -10.86 4.31
CA GLY A 412 -13.67 -12.24 4.34
C GLY A 412 -14.65 -13.29 3.82
N GLU A 413 -15.95 -12.97 3.69
CA GLU A 413 -16.95 -13.87 3.16
C GLU A 413 -17.06 -13.78 1.64
N ARG A 414 -17.11 -14.93 0.95
CA ARG A 414 -17.29 -14.97 -0.50
C ARG A 414 -18.73 -14.65 -0.86
N VAL A 415 -18.96 -13.45 -1.42
CA VAL A 415 -20.30 -12.96 -1.77
C VAL A 415 -20.65 -13.15 -3.24
N ALA A 416 -19.65 -13.36 -4.11
CA ALA A 416 -19.88 -13.60 -5.52
C ALA A 416 -18.81 -14.50 -6.14
N GLN A 417 -19.19 -15.27 -7.16
CA GLN A 417 -18.30 -16.09 -7.96
C GLN A 417 -18.81 -16.15 -9.39
N ASN A 418 -17.89 -16.12 -10.36
CA ASN A 418 -18.20 -16.40 -11.75
C ASN A 418 -17.10 -17.23 -12.39
N SER A 419 -17.40 -17.95 -13.45
CA SER A 419 -16.43 -18.74 -14.23
C SER A 419 -16.49 -18.32 -15.68
N PHE A 420 -15.33 -18.26 -16.31
CA PHE A 420 -15.21 -17.88 -17.72
C PHE A 420 -14.17 -18.74 -18.43
N LYS A 421 -14.39 -18.93 -19.74
CA LYS A 421 -13.51 -19.76 -20.57
C LYS A 421 -12.48 -18.89 -21.29
N VAL A 422 -11.23 -19.27 -21.22
CA VAL A 422 -10.14 -18.65 -21.98
C VAL A 422 -9.65 -19.62 -23.05
N LEU A 423 -9.66 -19.14 -24.30
CA LEU A 423 -9.20 -19.86 -25.48
C LEU A 423 -7.74 -19.48 -25.80
N PRO A 424 -7.00 -20.35 -26.51
CA PRO A 424 -5.64 -20.06 -26.97
C PRO A 424 -5.49 -18.82 -27.80
#